data_4cad9442af5eaf014f79caab2f520528
#
_entry.id   4cad9442af5eaf014f79caab2f520528
#
_cell.length_a   1.000
_cell.length_b   1.000
_cell.length_c   1.000
_cell.angle_alpha   90.00
_cell.angle_beta   90.00
_cell.angle_gamma   90.00
#
_symmetry.space_group_name_H-M   'P 1'
#
loop_
_entity.id
_entity.type
_entity.pdbx_description
1 polymer ?
#
loop_
_entity_poly.entity_id
_entity_poly.type
_entity_poly.pdbx_seq_one_letter_code
_entity_poly.pdbx_strand_id
1 'polypeptide(L)'
;MKKRILSICLMLGLASVFTYGQKPWDNGKLMVSSNNRYLQFENGRPFFWLGDTGWLVPQHLDRSEVEYYFNKCRRAGYNMVQIQVMDAVPSYNIYGQQSLPYGWDFSKADPEGVYSYWDHLDYIVRKAEQNGIYIGMVAIWGSQVQAGNINAEQAKAYGKFLAEKLFTHAEGQMKIKRC
;
A
#
# COMPACT_ATOMS: atom_id res chain seq x y z
N MET A 1 -6.65 -33.93 65.75
CA MET A 1 -6.24 -32.62 65.19
C MET A 1 -6.12 -32.79 63.70
N LYS A 2 -7.10 -32.27 62.92
CA LYS A 2 -7.12 -32.36 61.45
C LYS A 2 -6.50 -31.07 60.91
N LYS A 3 -5.33 -31.17 60.26
CA LYS A 3 -4.71 -30.03 59.54
C LYS A 3 -5.45 -29.82 58.23
N ARG A 4 -6.11 -28.69 58.06
CA ARG A 4 -6.70 -28.26 56.80
C ARG A 4 -5.57 -27.64 55.95
N ILE A 5 -5.23 -28.31 54.86
CA ILE A 5 -4.35 -27.76 53.84
C ILE A 5 -5.21 -26.85 52.96
N LEU A 6 -4.97 -25.54 53.04
CA LEU A 6 -5.61 -24.55 52.20
C LEU A 6 -4.85 -24.50 50.85
N SER A 7 -5.45 -25.10 49.81
CA SER A 7 -4.90 -25.09 48.45
C SER A 7 -5.23 -23.74 47.83
N ILE A 8 -4.24 -22.84 47.73
CA ILE A 8 -4.35 -21.58 47.00
C ILE A 8 -4.16 -21.90 45.51
N CYS A 9 -5.25 -22.03 44.76
CA CYS A 9 -5.19 -22.02 43.31
C CYS A 9 -4.85 -20.62 42.83
N LEU A 10 -3.57 -20.41 42.52
CA LEU A 10 -3.11 -19.21 41.82
C LEU A 10 -3.62 -19.29 40.36
N MET A 11 -4.75 -18.65 40.06
CA MET A 11 -5.19 -18.43 38.71
C MET A 11 -4.26 -17.43 38.05
N LEU A 12 -3.25 -17.93 37.36
CA LEU A 12 -2.50 -17.15 36.35
C LEU A 12 -3.44 -16.89 35.16
N GLY A 13 -4.13 -15.77 35.23
CA GLY A 13 -4.82 -15.22 34.06
C GLY A 13 -3.78 -14.93 33.00
N LEU A 14 -3.65 -15.81 32.00
CA LEU A 14 -3.00 -15.51 30.74
C LEU A 14 -3.83 -14.41 30.06
N ALA A 15 -3.54 -13.16 30.40
CA ALA A 15 -3.90 -12.05 29.54
C ALA A 15 -3.13 -12.26 28.23
N SER A 16 -3.79 -12.84 27.23
CA SER A 16 -3.32 -12.80 25.85
C SER A 16 -3.24 -11.33 25.45
N VAL A 17 -2.07 -10.75 25.66
CA VAL A 17 -1.73 -9.46 25.09
C VAL A 17 -1.75 -9.70 23.60
N PHE A 18 -2.84 -9.31 22.94
CA PHE A 18 -2.85 -9.15 21.50
C PHE A 18 -1.80 -8.07 21.19
N THR A 19 -0.57 -8.48 20.98
CA THR A 19 0.42 -7.65 20.35
C THR A 19 -0.08 -7.38 18.94
N TYR A 20 -0.73 -6.26 18.75
CA TYR A 20 -0.85 -5.68 17.41
C TYR A 20 0.57 -5.65 16.87
N GLY A 21 0.86 -6.53 15.89
CA GLY A 21 2.20 -6.62 15.34
C GLY A 21 2.63 -5.24 14.88
N GLN A 22 3.81 -4.79 15.35
CA GLN A 22 4.38 -3.50 15.02
C GLN A 22 4.41 -3.35 13.50
N LYS A 23 3.77 -2.31 12.99
CA LYS A 23 3.78 -2.01 11.56
C LYS A 23 5.15 -1.45 11.17
N PRO A 24 5.61 -1.67 9.92
CA PRO A 24 6.93 -1.20 9.51
C PRO A 24 7.16 0.29 9.76
N TRP A 25 6.16 1.12 9.52
CA TRP A 25 6.23 2.59 9.70
C TRP A 25 6.24 3.07 11.15
N ASP A 26 5.95 2.21 12.13
CA ASP A 26 6.14 2.53 13.55
C ASP A 26 7.63 2.73 13.89
N ASN A 27 8.54 2.34 12.99
CA ASN A 27 9.98 2.61 13.08
C ASN A 27 10.38 3.97 12.49
N GLY A 28 9.43 4.79 12.09
CA GLY A 28 9.65 6.05 11.39
C GLY A 28 9.70 5.91 9.88
N LYS A 29 10.09 6.99 9.20
CA LYS A 29 10.15 7.03 7.73
C LYS A 29 11.28 6.19 7.18
N LEU A 30 11.10 5.68 5.96
CA LEU A 30 12.20 5.10 5.21
C LEU A 30 13.11 6.21 4.66
N MET A 31 14.41 6.00 4.80
CA MET A 31 15.45 6.91 4.34
C MET A 31 16.64 6.12 3.79
N VAL A 32 17.47 6.78 3.00
CA VAL A 32 18.74 6.22 2.56
C VAL A 32 19.72 6.26 3.73
N SER A 33 20.46 5.19 3.94
CA SER A 33 21.51 5.11 4.95
C SER A 33 22.62 6.14 4.70
N SER A 34 23.35 6.52 5.75
CA SER A 34 24.41 7.53 5.66
C SER A 34 25.53 7.18 4.66
N ASN A 35 25.74 5.90 4.40
CA ASN A 35 26.73 5.42 3.41
C ASN A 35 26.12 5.21 2.01
N ASN A 36 24.86 5.58 1.77
CA ASN A 36 24.11 5.47 0.52
C ASN A 36 24.00 4.05 -0.06
N ARG A 37 24.07 3.01 0.78
CA ARG A 37 24.09 1.62 0.30
C ARG A 37 22.82 0.84 0.52
N TYR A 38 21.95 1.28 1.45
CA TYR A 38 20.70 0.57 1.78
C TYR A 38 19.66 1.53 2.31
N LEU A 39 18.42 1.06 2.40
CA LEU A 39 17.34 1.77 3.06
C LEU A 39 17.32 1.42 4.55
N GLN A 40 17.01 2.41 5.37
CA GLN A 40 16.81 2.24 6.79
C GLN A 40 15.60 3.04 7.25
N PHE A 41 15.07 2.69 8.40
CA PHE A 41 14.10 3.51 9.10
C PHE A 41 14.77 4.71 9.79
N GLU A 42 13.96 5.70 10.13
CA GLU A 42 14.40 6.90 10.85
C GLU A 42 15.06 6.57 12.21
N ASN A 43 14.65 5.49 12.85
CA ASN A 43 15.26 4.95 14.07
C ASN A 43 16.58 4.19 13.84
N GLY A 44 17.11 4.18 12.63
CA GLY A 44 18.36 3.53 12.25
C GLY A 44 18.29 2.04 11.94
N ARG A 45 17.13 1.39 12.12
CA ARG A 45 16.98 -0.04 11.76
C ARG A 45 17.08 -0.23 10.25
N PRO A 46 17.89 -1.17 9.74
CA PRO A 46 17.94 -1.47 8.32
C PRO A 46 16.57 -1.94 7.81
N PHE A 47 16.21 -1.50 6.60
CA PHE A 47 15.05 -1.98 5.88
C PHE A 47 15.50 -2.88 4.74
N PHE A 48 15.14 -4.15 4.82
CA PHE A 48 15.37 -5.10 3.74
C PHE A 48 14.13 -5.14 2.84
N TRP A 49 14.27 -4.70 1.61
CA TRP A 49 13.20 -4.73 0.61
C TRP A 49 12.94 -6.16 0.17
N LEU A 50 11.94 -6.80 0.77
CA LEU A 50 11.45 -8.12 0.37
C LEU A 50 10.05 -7.96 -0.21
N GLY A 51 9.93 -8.06 -1.53
CA GLY A 51 8.69 -7.71 -2.20
C GLY A 51 8.28 -8.64 -3.30
N ASP A 52 7.02 -8.51 -3.68
CA ASP A 52 6.42 -9.12 -4.85
C ASP A 52 6.13 -8.08 -5.93
N THR A 53 6.00 -8.52 -7.17
CA THR A 53 5.61 -7.71 -8.32
C THR A 53 4.18 -8.02 -8.72
N GLY A 54 3.24 -7.43 -8.00
CA GLY A 54 1.80 -7.54 -8.26
C GLY A 54 1.33 -6.53 -9.31
N TRP A 55 1.98 -6.51 -10.49
CA TRP A 55 1.80 -5.47 -11.51
C TRP A 55 0.33 -5.12 -11.78
N LEU A 56 -0.50 -6.12 -12.00
CA LEU A 56 -1.87 -5.96 -12.46
C LEU A 56 -2.91 -6.13 -11.32
N VAL A 57 -2.51 -6.01 -10.08
CA VAL A 57 -3.43 -6.05 -8.94
C VAL A 57 -4.58 -5.04 -9.09
N PRO A 58 -4.33 -3.76 -9.48
CA PRO A 58 -5.42 -2.79 -9.65
C PRO A 58 -6.39 -3.13 -10.78
N GLN A 59 -5.94 -3.84 -11.81
CA GLN A 59 -6.73 -4.15 -12.98
C GLN A 59 -7.50 -5.45 -12.86
N HIS A 60 -6.92 -6.47 -12.23
CA HIS A 60 -7.40 -7.84 -12.33
C HIS A 60 -7.97 -8.43 -11.04
N LEU A 61 -7.66 -7.88 -9.87
CA LEU A 61 -8.15 -8.45 -8.61
C LEU A 61 -9.39 -7.70 -8.11
N ASP A 62 -10.40 -8.45 -7.69
CA ASP A 62 -11.53 -7.90 -6.96
C ASP A 62 -11.16 -7.63 -5.49
N ARG A 63 -12.09 -7.06 -4.70
CA ARG A 63 -11.84 -6.72 -3.30
C ARG A 63 -11.50 -7.93 -2.43
N SER A 64 -12.11 -9.09 -2.69
CA SER A 64 -11.87 -10.31 -1.92
C SER A 64 -10.53 -10.93 -2.28
N GLU A 65 -10.17 -10.90 -3.55
CA GLU A 65 -8.87 -11.36 -4.05
C GLU A 65 -7.72 -10.47 -3.57
N VAL A 66 -7.92 -9.15 -3.51
CA VAL A 66 -6.97 -8.20 -2.91
C VAL A 66 -6.71 -8.53 -1.44
N GLU A 67 -7.77 -8.80 -0.66
CA GLU A 67 -7.60 -9.20 0.75
C GLU A 67 -6.81 -10.51 0.88
N TYR A 68 -7.15 -11.50 0.07
CA TYR A 68 -6.45 -12.79 0.06
C TYR A 68 -4.98 -12.60 -0.32
N TYR A 69 -4.70 -11.83 -1.38
CA TYR A 69 -3.35 -11.57 -1.87
C TYR A 69 -2.45 -10.94 -0.81
N PHE A 70 -2.86 -9.82 -0.20
CA PHE A 70 -2.04 -9.17 0.82
C PHE A 70 -1.90 -10.01 2.09
N ASN A 71 -2.91 -10.79 2.45
CA ASN A 71 -2.79 -11.73 3.55
C ASN A 71 -1.74 -12.80 3.27
N LYS A 72 -1.66 -13.32 2.04
CA LYS A 72 -0.61 -14.25 1.61
C LYS A 72 0.77 -13.61 1.60
N CYS A 73 0.90 -12.40 1.06
CA CYS A 73 2.16 -11.64 1.07
C CYS A 73 2.67 -11.44 2.50
N ARG A 74 1.79 -11.01 3.42
CA ARG A 74 2.14 -10.87 4.83
C ARG A 74 2.64 -12.18 5.45
N ARG A 75 1.91 -13.29 5.22
CA ARG A 75 2.29 -14.61 5.75
C ARG A 75 3.62 -15.11 5.18
N ALA A 76 3.94 -14.75 3.94
CA ALA A 76 5.20 -15.04 3.30
C ALA A 76 6.36 -14.13 3.77
N GLY A 77 6.06 -13.12 4.60
CA GLY A 77 7.06 -12.19 5.12
C GLY A 77 7.39 -11.03 4.20
N TYR A 78 6.63 -10.82 3.13
CA TYR A 78 6.81 -9.65 2.26
C TYR A 78 6.45 -8.36 3.00
N ASN A 79 7.23 -7.32 2.74
CA ASN A 79 7.02 -5.98 3.30
C ASN A 79 6.81 -4.90 2.23
N MET A 80 6.87 -5.30 0.96
CA MET A 80 6.68 -4.43 -0.19
C MET A 80 5.94 -5.18 -1.29
N VAL A 81 5.05 -4.49 -2.00
CA VAL A 81 4.46 -4.95 -3.27
C VAL A 81 4.53 -3.83 -4.29
N GLN A 82 5.10 -4.12 -5.46
CA GLN A 82 5.04 -3.19 -6.58
C GLN A 82 3.77 -3.41 -7.39
N ILE A 83 3.04 -2.33 -7.66
CA ILE A 83 1.86 -2.32 -8.51
C ILE A 83 2.01 -1.31 -9.63
N GLN A 84 1.37 -1.57 -10.75
CA GLN A 84 1.22 -0.61 -11.83
C GLN A 84 -0.13 0.09 -11.71
N VAL A 85 -0.10 1.41 -11.58
CA VAL A 85 -1.33 2.18 -11.39
C VAL A 85 -2.15 2.21 -12.68
N MET A 86 -1.52 2.50 -13.83
CA MET A 86 -2.15 2.38 -15.15
C MET A 86 -1.25 1.56 -16.07
N ASP A 87 -1.75 0.41 -16.54
CA ASP A 87 -1.09 -0.48 -17.51
C ASP A 87 -1.28 -0.01 -18.95
N ALA A 88 -2.39 0.66 -19.21
CA ALA A 88 -2.77 1.27 -20.49
C ALA A 88 -3.30 2.69 -20.27
N VAL A 89 -3.60 3.41 -21.34
CA VAL A 89 -4.21 4.76 -21.31
C VAL A 89 -5.46 4.75 -22.19
N PRO A 90 -6.67 4.70 -21.59
CA PRO A 90 -6.96 4.47 -20.17
C PRO A 90 -6.79 3.00 -19.74
N SER A 91 -6.58 2.78 -18.43
CA SER A 91 -6.69 1.45 -17.80
C SER A 91 -8.11 1.21 -17.30
N TYR A 92 -8.46 -0.07 -17.12
CA TYR A 92 -9.72 -0.50 -16.54
C TYR A 92 -9.47 -1.42 -15.34
N ASN A 93 -10.28 -1.31 -14.30
CA ASN A 93 -10.27 -2.28 -13.21
C ASN A 93 -11.21 -3.45 -13.49
N ILE A 94 -11.20 -4.46 -12.61
CA ILE A 94 -12.03 -5.66 -12.72
C ILE A 94 -13.55 -5.35 -12.77
N TYR A 95 -13.97 -4.19 -12.28
CA TYR A 95 -15.36 -3.75 -12.29
C TYR A 95 -15.74 -2.95 -13.56
N GLY A 96 -14.83 -2.86 -14.54
CA GLY A 96 -15.04 -2.12 -15.79
C GLY A 96 -14.93 -0.61 -15.65
N GLN A 97 -14.48 -0.09 -14.51
CA GLN A 97 -14.27 1.34 -14.33
C GLN A 97 -12.94 1.76 -14.92
N GLN A 98 -12.95 2.82 -15.72
CA GLN A 98 -11.73 3.32 -16.32
C GLN A 98 -11.04 4.39 -15.49
N SER A 99 -9.71 4.46 -15.64
CA SER A 99 -8.86 5.41 -14.92
C SER A 99 -9.05 6.87 -15.38
N LEU A 100 -9.50 7.09 -16.61
CA LEU A 100 -9.62 8.41 -17.23
C LEU A 100 -11.02 8.61 -17.85
N PRO A 101 -12.11 8.58 -17.06
CA PRO A 101 -13.48 8.66 -17.59
C PRO A 101 -13.79 10.00 -18.30
N TYR A 102 -13.03 11.03 -17.99
CA TYR A 102 -13.12 12.36 -18.59
C TYR A 102 -11.78 12.80 -19.17
N GLY A 103 -11.02 11.87 -19.75
CA GLY A 103 -9.66 12.11 -20.22
C GLY A 103 -8.72 12.51 -19.08
N TRP A 104 -7.83 13.44 -19.33
CA TRP A 104 -6.83 13.90 -18.36
C TRP A 104 -7.35 14.97 -17.37
N ASP A 105 -8.67 15.16 -17.27
CA ASP A 105 -9.30 16.03 -16.27
C ASP A 105 -9.50 15.27 -14.95
N PHE A 106 -8.50 15.27 -14.10
CA PHE A 106 -8.52 14.59 -12.82
C PHE A 106 -9.47 15.22 -11.79
N SER A 107 -10.00 16.43 -12.03
CA SER A 107 -11.00 17.03 -11.14
C SER A 107 -12.31 16.26 -11.10
N LYS A 108 -12.55 15.41 -12.10
CA LYS A 108 -13.75 14.59 -12.28
C LYS A 108 -13.46 13.08 -12.28
N ALA A 109 -12.20 12.69 -12.09
CA ALA A 109 -11.79 11.29 -12.20
C ALA A 109 -12.43 10.37 -11.15
N ASP A 110 -12.89 10.93 -10.04
CA ASP A 110 -13.45 10.21 -8.88
C ASP A 110 -14.84 10.78 -8.52
N PRO A 111 -15.89 10.43 -9.28
CA PRO A 111 -17.23 10.96 -9.05
C PRO A 111 -17.83 10.38 -7.78
N GLU A 112 -18.51 11.24 -6.99
CA GLU A 112 -19.21 10.82 -5.78
C GLU A 112 -20.30 9.77 -6.05
N GLY A 113 -20.42 8.79 -5.15
CA GLY A 113 -21.46 7.77 -5.18
C GLY A 113 -21.24 6.62 -6.16
N VAL A 114 -20.13 6.61 -6.88
CA VAL A 114 -19.74 5.51 -7.79
C VAL A 114 -18.41 4.93 -7.32
N TYR A 115 -18.35 3.59 -7.21
CA TYR A 115 -17.08 2.92 -6.92
C TYR A 115 -16.17 3.01 -8.14
N SER A 116 -15.30 4.01 -8.15
CA SER A 116 -14.45 4.37 -9.27
C SER A 116 -13.19 3.47 -9.38
N TYR A 117 -12.42 3.65 -10.46
CA TYR A 117 -11.08 3.09 -10.59
C TYR A 117 -10.17 3.51 -9.42
N TRP A 118 -10.28 4.76 -9.02
CA TRP A 118 -9.44 5.37 -7.99
C TRP A 118 -9.84 4.95 -6.58
N ASP A 119 -11.14 4.68 -6.35
CA ASP A 119 -11.60 4.07 -5.09
C ASP A 119 -11.08 2.64 -4.93
N HIS A 120 -10.98 1.92 -6.06
CA HIS A 120 -10.41 0.58 -6.03
C HIS A 120 -8.92 0.61 -5.73
N LEU A 121 -8.16 1.53 -6.32
CA LEU A 121 -6.75 1.74 -6.01
C LEU A 121 -6.54 2.11 -4.54
N ASP A 122 -7.36 3.02 -4.03
CA ASP A 122 -7.33 3.42 -2.61
C ASP A 122 -7.65 2.25 -1.67
N TYR A 123 -8.61 1.40 -2.05
CA TYR A 123 -8.88 0.17 -1.32
C TYR A 123 -7.67 -0.76 -1.27
N ILE A 124 -6.97 -0.94 -2.38
CA ILE A 124 -5.74 -1.75 -2.48
C ILE A 124 -4.66 -1.21 -1.53
N VAL A 125 -4.43 0.09 -1.56
CA VAL A 125 -3.43 0.75 -0.69
C VAL A 125 -3.76 0.56 0.78
N ARG A 126 -5.03 0.77 1.17
CA ARG A 126 -5.49 0.54 2.54
C ARG A 126 -5.35 -0.92 2.98
N LYS A 127 -5.60 -1.88 2.08
CA LYS A 127 -5.43 -3.31 2.42
C LYS A 127 -3.97 -3.70 2.57
N ALA A 128 -3.07 -3.15 1.76
CA ALA A 128 -1.64 -3.30 1.95
C ALA A 128 -1.20 -2.73 3.31
N GLU A 129 -1.66 -1.53 3.64
CA GLU A 129 -1.39 -0.88 4.93
C GLU A 129 -1.87 -1.73 6.13
N GLN A 130 -3.09 -2.25 6.08
CA GLN A 130 -3.63 -3.14 7.12
C GLN A 130 -2.76 -4.38 7.33
N ASN A 131 -2.08 -4.84 6.30
CA ASN A 131 -1.17 -5.97 6.32
C ASN A 131 0.30 -5.61 6.62
N GLY A 132 0.61 -4.34 6.84
CA GLY A 132 1.99 -3.88 7.10
C GLY A 132 2.89 -3.91 5.87
N ILE A 133 2.33 -3.75 4.68
CA ILE A 133 3.02 -3.84 3.39
C ILE A 133 3.09 -2.45 2.76
N TYR A 134 4.27 -2.03 2.34
CA TYR A 134 4.44 -0.85 1.52
C TYR A 134 4.02 -1.11 0.07
N ILE A 135 3.44 -0.11 -0.58
CA ILE A 135 3.16 -0.16 -2.01
C ILE A 135 4.20 0.67 -2.77
N GLY A 136 4.89 0.02 -3.70
CA GLY A 136 5.74 0.66 -4.70
C GLY A 136 4.93 0.91 -5.97
N MET A 137 4.52 2.17 -6.19
CA MET A 137 3.67 2.52 -7.34
C MET A 137 4.49 2.86 -8.57
N VAL A 138 4.26 2.14 -9.66
CA VAL A 138 4.65 2.53 -11.00
C VAL A 138 3.46 3.27 -11.61
N ALA A 139 3.57 4.58 -11.73
CA ALA A 139 2.44 5.44 -12.13
C ALA A 139 1.92 5.07 -13.53
N ILE A 140 2.83 4.89 -14.49
CA ILE A 140 2.52 4.52 -15.87
C ILE A 140 3.72 3.79 -16.48
N TRP A 141 3.45 2.91 -17.43
CA TRP A 141 4.51 2.17 -18.13
C TRP A 141 5.28 3.06 -19.11
N GLY A 142 6.58 2.91 -19.17
CA GLY A 142 7.44 3.70 -20.06
C GLY A 142 7.06 3.61 -21.54
N SER A 143 6.52 2.48 -21.98
CA SER A 143 6.00 2.31 -23.36
C SER A 143 4.84 3.26 -23.68
N GLN A 144 4.01 3.62 -22.70
CA GLN A 144 2.92 4.59 -22.90
C GLN A 144 3.48 6.00 -23.15
N VAL A 145 4.57 6.35 -22.48
CA VAL A 145 5.27 7.63 -22.72
C VAL A 145 5.91 7.63 -24.10
N GLN A 146 6.59 6.55 -24.48
CA GLN A 146 7.24 6.40 -25.78
C GLN A 146 6.23 6.42 -26.93
N ALA A 147 5.03 5.87 -26.72
CA ALA A 147 3.93 5.90 -27.68
C ALA A 147 3.24 7.27 -27.79
N GLY A 148 3.60 8.25 -26.98
CA GLY A 148 2.98 9.57 -26.96
C GLY A 148 1.59 9.60 -26.31
N ASN A 149 1.20 8.56 -25.57
CA ASN A 149 -0.10 8.47 -24.90
C ASN A 149 -0.22 9.41 -23.69
N ILE A 150 0.89 10.01 -23.27
CA ILE A 150 0.95 11.01 -22.20
C ILE A 150 2.01 12.05 -22.53
N ASN A 151 1.67 13.33 -22.47
CA ASN A 151 2.61 14.43 -22.60
C ASN A 151 3.07 14.96 -21.22
N ALA A 152 3.99 15.94 -21.21
CA ALA A 152 4.58 16.47 -19.99
C ALA A 152 3.57 17.16 -19.05
N GLU A 153 2.59 17.88 -19.60
CA GLU A 153 1.53 18.53 -18.81
C GLU A 153 0.61 17.51 -18.16
N GLN A 154 0.18 16.51 -18.93
CA GLN A 154 -0.62 15.40 -18.45
C GLN A 154 0.11 14.60 -17.36
N ALA A 155 1.40 14.32 -17.56
CA ALA A 155 2.24 13.64 -16.58
C ALA A 155 2.35 14.44 -15.28
N LYS A 156 2.48 15.76 -15.36
CA LYS A 156 2.51 16.66 -14.19
C LYS A 156 1.16 16.66 -13.46
N ALA A 157 0.05 16.79 -14.17
CA ALA A 157 -1.30 16.77 -13.60
C ALA A 157 -1.58 15.41 -12.92
N TYR A 158 -1.22 14.32 -13.59
CA TYR A 158 -1.36 12.95 -13.08
C TYR A 158 -0.52 12.74 -11.80
N GLY A 159 0.74 13.13 -11.82
CA GLY A 159 1.60 13.01 -10.64
C GLY A 159 1.09 13.82 -9.44
N LYS A 160 0.51 15.02 -9.70
CA LYS A 160 -0.13 15.82 -8.66
C LYS A 160 -1.36 15.11 -8.09
N PHE A 161 -2.25 14.63 -8.96
CA PHE A 161 -3.45 13.89 -8.56
C PHE A 161 -3.13 12.65 -7.71
N LEU A 162 -2.17 11.82 -8.15
CA LEU A 162 -1.74 10.64 -7.38
C LEU A 162 -1.21 11.03 -6.00
N ALA A 163 -0.40 12.09 -5.93
CA ALA A 163 0.13 12.57 -4.67
C ALA A 163 -1.00 13.05 -3.73
N GLU A 164 -1.95 13.80 -4.21
CA GLU A 164 -3.06 14.32 -3.41
C GLU A 164 -4.01 13.21 -2.96
N LYS A 165 -4.41 12.31 -3.87
CA LYS A 165 -5.38 11.26 -3.55
C LYS A 165 -4.83 10.20 -2.59
N LEU A 166 -3.61 9.75 -2.80
CA LEU A 166 -3.07 8.60 -2.07
C LEU A 166 -2.28 8.99 -0.81
N PHE A 167 -1.84 10.25 -0.69
CA PHE A 167 -1.13 10.72 0.50
C PHE A 167 -2.04 11.25 1.61
N THR A 168 -3.31 11.50 1.34
CA THR A 168 -4.28 11.90 2.38
C THR A 168 -4.60 10.78 3.36
N HIS A 169 -4.33 9.52 3.01
CA HIS A 169 -4.61 8.37 3.86
C HIS A 169 -3.38 7.79 4.57
N ALA A 170 -2.20 8.27 4.24
CA ALA A 170 -0.94 7.73 4.74
C ALA A 170 -0.32 8.65 5.80
N GLU A 171 -0.90 8.73 6.98
CA GLU A 171 -0.14 9.09 8.16
C GLU A 171 0.91 8.00 8.41
N GLY A 172 2.06 8.12 7.76
CA GLY A 172 3.20 7.20 7.94
C GLY A 172 3.77 6.58 6.67
N GLN A 173 3.08 6.61 5.53
CA GLN A 173 3.63 6.02 4.30
C GLN A 173 4.60 6.98 3.58
N MET A 174 5.59 6.37 2.94
CA MET A 174 6.73 6.98 2.27
C MET A 174 6.35 8.19 1.41
N LYS A 175 6.69 9.41 1.87
CA LYS A 175 6.79 10.55 0.96
C LYS A 175 7.98 10.29 0.06
N ILE A 176 7.75 9.77 -1.14
CA ILE A 176 8.78 9.72 -2.16
C ILE A 176 9.14 11.16 -2.50
N LYS A 177 10.25 11.65 -1.94
CA LYS A 177 10.87 12.86 -2.44
C LYS A 177 11.35 12.56 -3.86
N ARG A 178 10.93 13.40 -4.79
CA ARG A 178 11.35 13.36 -6.18
C ARG A 178 12.85 13.15 -6.30
N CYS A 179 13.25 12.21 -7.11
CA CYS A 179 14.51 12.30 -7.83
C CYS A 179 14.37 13.30 -8.96
#